data_45257915a9b537cb89a985c73b307f54
#
_entry.id   45257915a9b537cb89a985c73b307f54
#
_cell.length_a   1.000
_cell.length_b   1.000
_cell.length_c   1.000
_cell.angle_alpha   90.00
_cell.angle_beta   90.00
_cell.angle_gamma   90.00
#
_symmetry.space_group_name_H-M   'P 1'
#
loop_
_entity.id
_entity.type
_entity.pdbx_description
1 polymer ?
#
loop_
_entity_poly.entity_id
_entity_poly.type
_entity_poly.pdbx_seq_one_letter_code
_entity_poly.pdbx_strand_id
1 'polypeptide(L)'
;MKRLSLVAGAVALLAPLGVTASAQAQLVDRSHEHITGTSEVQICGLDLVSTVDFVTNEQERIARSGFPLFQGTASGTQTFTNPDTGKSITNQFAGVPVKDLSVTDNGDGTITLRTASAGLPEKLVLPDGTIVNMDVGRVVVVSVLDYNGTPTNADDDTLLSQSLVFEAGPQPDLDSNFELFCQNLVAYLT
;
A
#
# COMPACT_ATOMS: atom_id res chain seq x y z
N MET A 1 67.16 -55.60 -7.20
CA MET A 1 66.64 -54.69 -8.20
C MET A 1 65.14 -54.64 -8.05
N LYS A 2 64.65 -53.63 -7.33
CA LYS A 2 63.22 -53.46 -7.01
C LYS A 2 62.62 -52.45 -8.06
N ARG A 3 61.58 -52.89 -8.74
CA ARG A 3 60.82 -52.03 -9.68
C ARG A 3 59.88 -51.17 -8.91
N LEU A 4 59.98 -49.86 -9.03
CA LEU A 4 59.02 -48.92 -8.58
C LEU A 4 57.84 -48.85 -9.56
N SER A 5 56.66 -49.17 -9.12
CA SER A 5 55.39 -48.91 -9.89
C SER A 5 54.86 -47.53 -9.54
N LEU A 6 54.80 -46.65 -10.53
CA LEU A 6 54.09 -45.36 -10.44
C LEU A 6 52.59 -45.63 -10.55
N VAL A 7 51.86 -45.32 -9.48
CA VAL A 7 50.40 -45.21 -9.50
C VAL A 7 50.04 -43.76 -9.75
N ALA A 8 49.52 -43.51 -10.95
CA ALA A 8 48.97 -42.21 -11.30
C ALA A 8 47.57 -42.07 -10.66
N GLY A 9 47.51 -41.29 -9.59
CA GLY A 9 46.25 -40.91 -8.95
C GLY A 9 45.55 -39.78 -9.73
N ALA A 10 44.44 -40.08 -10.36
CA ALA A 10 43.54 -39.05 -10.94
C ALA A 10 42.84 -38.32 -9.79
N VAL A 11 43.22 -37.07 -9.55
CA VAL A 11 42.48 -36.16 -8.67
C VAL A 11 41.30 -35.61 -9.45
N ALA A 12 40.12 -36.16 -9.18
CA ALA A 12 38.86 -35.58 -9.65
C ALA A 12 38.58 -34.27 -8.89
N LEU A 13 38.74 -33.14 -9.55
CA LEU A 13 38.29 -31.83 -9.10
C LEU A 13 36.76 -31.83 -9.13
N LEU A 14 36.12 -32.09 -7.99
CA LEU A 14 34.71 -31.78 -7.75
C LEU A 14 34.59 -30.25 -7.63
N ALA A 15 34.22 -29.59 -8.72
CA ALA A 15 33.79 -28.21 -8.66
C ALA A 15 32.50 -28.16 -7.81
N PRO A 16 32.40 -27.30 -6.78
CA PRO A 16 31.14 -27.09 -6.10
C PRO A 16 30.17 -26.49 -7.08
N LEU A 17 29.13 -27.24 -7.45
CA LEU A 17 27.94 -26.68 -8.09
C LEU A 17 27.35 -25.65 -7.11
N GLY A 18 27.70 -24.41 -7.31
CA GLY A 18 27.08 -23.30 -6.59
C GLY A 18 25.59 -23.34 -6.86
N VAL A 19 24.82 -23.86 -5.93
CA VAL A 19 23.37 -23.68 -5.90
C VAL A 19 23.18 -22.18 -5.65
N THR A 20 22.96 -21.44 -6.71
CA THR A 20 22.45 -20.07 -6.59
C THR A 20 21.03 -20.17 -6.04
N ALA A 21 20.89 -20.15 -4.72
CA ALA A 21 19.61 -19.96 -4.08
C ALA A 21 19.02 -18.69 -4.68
N SER A 22 17.95 -18.82 -5.46
CA SER A 22 17.17 -17.67 -5.90
C SER A 22 16.65 -17.01 -4.63
N ALA A 23 17.21 -15.85 -4.27
CA ALA A 23 16.74 -15.08 -3.13
C ALA A 23 15.30 -14.68 -3.42
N GLN A 24 14.35 -15.42 -2.88
CA GLN A 24 12.93 -15.06 -2.89
C GLN A 24 12.73 -14.02 -1.81
N ALA A 25 11.84 -13.05 -2.06
CA ALA A 25 11.44 -12.09 -1.05
C ALA A 25 10.89 -12.86 0.16
N GLN A 26 11.46 -12.61 1.33
CA GLN A 26 11.07 -13.30 2.56
C GLN A 26 9.82 -12.60 3.13
N LEU A 27 8.77 -13.39 3.40
CA LEU A 27 7.61 -12.91 4.15
C LEU A 27 8.05 -12.63 5.58
N VAL A 28 7.78 -11.43 6.08
CA VAL A 28 8.14 -10.99 7.43
C VAL A 28 6.93 -11.00 8.33
N ASP A 29 5.80 -10.46 7.87
CA ASP A 29 4.59 -10.34 8.67
C ASP A 29 3.31 -10.55 7.86
N ARG A 30 2.24 -10.90 8.56
CA ARG A 30 0.86 -10.94 8.08
C ARG A 30 -0.08 -10.52 9.16
N SER A 31 -1.02 -9.63 8.83
CA SER A 31 -2.13 -9.26 9.69
C SER A 31 -3.48 -9.46 8.99
N HIS A 32 -4.48 -9.70 9.81
CA HIS A 32 -5.89 -9.69 9.44
C HIS A 32 -6.63 -9.03 10.60
N GLU A 33 -7.15 -7.85 10.36
CA GLU A 33 -7.75 -7.05 11.41
C GLU A 33 -9.16 -6.62 11.04
N HIS A 34 -10.05 -6.62 12.02
CA HIS A 34 -11.35 -5.98 11.95
C HIS A 34 -11.31 -4.73 12.82
N ILE A 35 -11.43 -3.58 12.18
CA ILE A 35 -11.29 -2.27 12.81
C ILE A 35 -12.65 -1.61 12.88
N THR A 36 -13.09 -1.31 14.08
CA THR A 36 -14.32 -0.54 14.34
C THR A 36 -14.02 0.61 15.28
N GLY A 37 -14.67 1.73 15.09
CA GLY A 37 -14.47 2.87 15.96
C GLY A 37 -15.30 4.08 15.57
N THR A 38 -15.35 5.03 16.51
CA THR A 38 -16.01 6.32 16.30
C THR A 38 -15.09 7.41 16.83
N SER A 39 -14.93 8.48 16.07
CA SER A 39 -14.11 9.65 16.42
C SER A 39 -14.71 10.93 15.87
N GLU A 40 -14.43 12.04 16.55
CA GLU A 40 -14.66 13.37 15.98
C GLU A 40 -13.58 13.69 14.98
N VAL A 41 -13.96 14.26 13.83
CA VAL A 41 -13.04 14.63 12.75
C VAL A 41 -13.43 15.98 12.17
N GLN A 42 -12.44 16.77 11.75
CA GLN A 42 -12.68 17.96 10.96
C GLN A 42 -12.28 17.68 9.52
N ILE A 43 -13.24 17.69 8.61
CA ILE A 43 -13.02 17.40 7.20
C ILE A 43 -13.88 18.31 6.32
N CYS A 44 -13.31 18.83 5.24
CA CYS A 44 -13.99 19.77 4.32
C CYS A 44 -14.58 21.01 5.03
N GLY A 45 -14.00 21.43 6.17
CA GLY A 45 -14.52 22.56 6.97
C GLY A 45 -15.73 22.22 7.84
N LEU A 46 -16.11 20.96 7.94
CA LEU A 46 -17.19 20.47 8.79
C LEU A 46 -16.63 19.72 10.00
N ASP A 47 -17.22 19.91 11.16
CA ASP A 47 -17.00 19.10 12.35
C ASP A 47 -17.98 17.92 12.32
N LEU A 48 -17.45 16.70 12.15
CA LEU A 48 -18.23 15.50 11.88
C LEU A 48 -17.88 14.41 12.90
N VAL A 49 -18.78 13.46 13.05
CA VAL A 49 -18.52 12.18 13.71
C VAL A 49 -18.26 11.15 12.61
N SER A 50 -17.07 10.56 12.63
CA SER A 50 -16.67 9.46 11.74
C SER A 50 -16.84 8.13 12.47
N THR A 51 -17.62 7.23 11.89
CA THR A 51 -17.74 5.84 12.35
C THR A 51 -17.19 4.91 11.30
N VAL A 52 -16.23 4.06 11.67
CA VAL A 52 -15.56 3.11 10.78
C VAL A 52 -15.90 1.67 11.16
N ASP A 53 -16.04 0.83 10.13
CA ASP A 53 -16.21 -0.62 10.23
C ASP A 53 -15.56 -1.24 8.99
N PHE A 54 -14.33 -1.76 9.13
CA PHE A 54 -13.63 -2.34 7.98
C PHE A 54 -12.68 -3.47 8.38
N VAL A 55 -12.35 -4.30 7.41
CA VAL A 55 -11.40 -5.40 7.53
C VAL A 55 -10.20 -5.12 6.65
N THR A 56 -9.00 -5.29 7.22
CA THR A 56 -7.74 -5.27 6.48
C THR A 56 -7.12 -6.67 6.42
N ASN A 57 -6.41 -6.93 5.32
CA ASN A 57 -5.51 -8.06 5.19
C ASN A 57 -4.20 -7.52 4.64
N GLU A 58 -3.13 -7.68 5.38
CA GLU A 58 -1.84 -7.08 5.08
C GLU A 58 -0.73 -8.11 5.11
N GLN A 59 0.30 -7.89 4.33
CA GLN A 59 1.53 -8.66 4.39
C GLN A 59 2.72 -7.78 4.03
N GLU A 60 3.81 -8.02 4.70
CA GLU A 60 5.10 -7.41 4.45
C GLU A 60 6.12 -8.46 4.02
N ARG A 61 6.98 -8.09 3.10
CA ARG A 61 8.08 -8.92 2.60
C ARG A 61 9.33 -8.07 2.47
N ILE A 62 10.48 -8.65 2.74
CA ILE A 62 11.75 -7.98 2.43
C ILE A 62 12.13 -8.28 0.98
N ALA A 63 12.33 -7.22 0.20
CA ALA A 63 12.85 -7.29 -1.17
C ALA A 63 14.32 -7.75 -1.17
N ARG A 64 14.84 -8.12 -2.36
CA ARG A 64 16.27 -8.45 -2.52
C ARG A 64 17.20 -7.29 -2.19
N SER A 65 16.73 -6.07 -2.29
CA SER A 65 17.44 -4.84 -1.91
C SER A 65 17.58 -4.67 -0.39
N GLY A 66 16.88 -5.49 0.42
CA GLY A 66 16.85 -5.37 1.88
C GLY A 66 15.73 -4.48 2.42
N PHE A 67 14.99 -3.79 1.56
CA PHE A 67 13.88 -2.92 1.95
C PHE A 67 12.55 -3.67 2.03
N PRO A 68 11.62 -3.26 2.90
CA PRO A 68 10.29 -3.83 2.98
C PRO A 68 9.46 -3.52 1.71
N LEU A 69 8.55 -4.42 1.39
CA LEU A 69 7.49 -4.26 0.40
C LEU A 69 6.17 -4.64 1.03
N PHE A 70 5.25 -3.72 1.01
CA PHE A 70 3.90 -3.89 1.53
C PHE A 70 2.93 -4.39 0.45
N GLN A 71 1.98 -5.19 0.87
CA GLN A 71 0.78 -5.52 0.11
C GLN A 71 -0.39 -5.68 1.07
N GLY A 72 -1.49 -4.97 0.81
CA GLY A 72 -2.68 -5.04 1.63
C GLY A 72 -3.96 -4.96 0.83
N THR A 73 -5.07 -5.31 1.47
CA THR A 73 -6.43 -5.04 1.00
C THR A 73 -7.26 -4.50 2.15
N ALA A 74 -8.16 -3.56 1.85
CA ALA A 74 -9.16 -3.07 2.80
C ALA A 74 -10.56 -3.14 2.20
N SER A 75 -11.55 -3.49 3.02
CA SER A 75 -12.97 -3.50 2.63
C SER A 75 -13.83 -3.11 3.83
N GLY A 76 -14.81 -2.25 3.62
CA GLY A 76 -15.69 -1.81 4.69
C GLY A 76 -16.37 -0.49 4.41
N THR A 77 -16.68 0.22 5.49
CA THR A 77 -17.41 1.50 5.44
C THR A 77 -16.81 2.52 6.40
N GLN A 78 -16.93 3.78 6.01
CA GLN A 78 -16.74 4.92 6.88
C GLN A 78 -17.95 5.85 6.74
N THR A 79 -18.67 6.06 7.82
CA THR A 79 -19.86 6.93 7.84
C THR A 79 -19.51 8.24 8.51
N PHE A 80 -19.73 9.34 7.80
CA PHE A 80 -19.63 10.70 8.32
C PHE A 80 -21.02 11.19 8.71
N THR A 81 -21.18 11.65 9.93
CA THR A 81 -22.42 12.20 10.45
C THR A 81 -22.17 13.62 10.94
N ASN A 82 -22.99 14.56 10.49
CA ASN A 82 -23.00 15.90 11.06
C ASN A 82 -23.86 15.89 12.32
N PRO A 83 -23.29 16.14 13.50
CA PRO A 83 -24.02 16.08 14.77
C PRO A 83 -25.10 17.16 14.89
N ASP A 84 -24.97 18.31 14.21
CA ASP A 84 -25.92 19.41 14.28
C ASP A 84 -27.19 19.14 13.45
N THR A 85 -27.06 18.46 12.32
CA THR A 85 -28.18 18.17 11.40
C THR A 85 -28.70 16.74 11.51
N GLY A 86 -27.90 15.81 12.06
CA GLY A 86 -28.16 14.37 12.08
C GLY A 86 -28.06 13.70 10.72
N LYS A 87 -27.68 14.42 9.67
CA LYS A 87 -27.49 13.85 8.33
C LYS A 87 -26.20 13.05 8.27
N SER A 88 -26.19 12.00 7.44
CA SER A 88 -25.01 11.14 7.26
C SER A 88 -24.79 10.77 5.80
N ILE A 89 -23.53 10.49 5.48
CA ILE A 89 -23.09 9.93 4.21
C ILE A 89 -22.07 8.82 4.48
N THR A 90 -22.15 7.74 3.73
CA THR A 90 -21.25 6.59 3.92
C THR A 90 -20.31 6.45 2.74
N ASN A 91 -19.02 6.44 3.03
CA ASN A 91 -18.01 5.97 2.09
C ASN A 91 -17.89 4.44 2.20
N GLN A 92 -18.10 3.75 1.09
CA GLN A 92 -17.91 2.32 0.95
C GLN A 92 -16.64 2.06 0.15
N PHE A 93 -15.78 1.20 0.65
CA PHE A 93 -14.60 0.74 -0.08
C PHE A 93 -14.55 -0.78 -0.11
N ALA A 94 -14.20 -1.34 -1.25
CA ALA A 94 -14.29 -2.77 -1.47
C ALA A 94 -13.05 -3.30 -2.17
N GLY A 95 -12.31 -4.15 -1.44
CA GLY A 95 -11.17 -4.87 -1.98
C GLY A 95 -10.11 -3.96 -2.58
N VAL A 96 -9.78 -2.85 -1.90
CA VAL A 96 -8.75 -1.92 -2.37
C VAL A 96 -7.38 -2.57 -2.20
N PRO A 97 -6.84 -3.26 -3.23
CA PRO A 97 -5.48 -3.78 -3.15
C PRO A 97 -4.51 -2.60 -3.29
N VAL A 98 -3.71 -2.41 -2.24
CA VAL A 98 -2.51 -1.57 -2.28
C VAL A 98 -1.30 -2.49 -2.32
N LYS A 99 -0.38 -2.23 -3.24
CA LYS A 99 0.79 -3.08 -3.41
C LYS A 99 2.00 -2.29 -3.86
N ASP A 100 3.09 -2.46 -3.14
CA ASP A 100 4.39 -2.01 -3.61
C ASP A 100 4.88 -2.92 -4.75
N LEU A 101 5.10 -2.31 -5.90
CA LEU A 101 5.54 -2.97 -7.12
C LEU A 101 7.05 -3.16 -7.14
N SER A 102 7.78 -2.16 -6.66
CA SER A 102 9.24 -2.16 -6.58
C SER A 102 9.75 -1.14 -5.58
N VAL A 103 10.91 -1.42 -5.00
CA VAL A 103 11.72 -0.50 -4.23
C VAL A 103 13.13 -0.50 -4.82
N THR A 104 13.70 0.69 -5.01
CA THR A 104 15.06 0.90 -5.54
C THR A 104 15.83 1.78 -4.57
N ASP A 105 16.99 1.31 -4.11
CA ASP A 105 17.95 2.12 -3.36
C ASP A 105 18.64 3.08 -4.33
N ASN A 106 18.57 4.38 -4.04
CA ASN A 106 19.21 5.42 -4.86
C ASN A 106 20.70 5.62 -4.52
N GLY A 107 21.17 5.00 -3.42
CA GLY A 107 22.57 5.05 -2.99
C GLY A 107 23.00 6.32 -2.28
N ASP A 108 22.07 7.21 -1.98
CA ASP A 108 22.28 8.53 -1.33
C ASP A 108 21.52 8.66 0.01
N GLY A 109 21.03 7.58 0.56
CA GLY A 109 20.19 7.56 1.77
C GLY A 109 18.69 7.62 1.45
N THR A 110 18.33 7.61 0.16
CA THR A 110 16.94 7.61 -0.25
C THR A 110 16.55 6.34 -1.01
N ILE A 111 15.27 6.04 -1.06
CA ILE A 111 14.68 5.00 -1.91
C ILE A 111 13.63 5.57 -2.84
N THR A 112 13.47 4.93 -3.98
CA THR A 112 12.32 5.14 -4.87
C THR A 112 11.37 3.97 -4.73
N LEU A 113 10.18 4.23 -4.20
CA LEU A 113 9.10 3.27 -4.02
C LEU A 113 8.04 3.48 -5.11
N ARG A 114 7.61 2.39 -5.74
CA ARG A 114 6.52 2.41 -6.71
C ARG A 114 5.36 1.59 -6.17
N THR A 115 4.22 2.24 -5.91
CA THR A 115 3.05 1.63 -5.30
C THR A 115 1.85 1.70 -6.25
N ALA A 116 1.10 0.61 -6.36
CA ALA A 116 -0.17 0.56 -7.07
C ALA A 116 -1.33 0.42 -6.09
N SER A 117 -2.41 1.14 -6.37
CA SER A 117 -3.73 0.91 -5.78
C SER A 117 -4.73 0.62 -6.89
N ALA A 118 -5.73 -0.21 -6.61
CA ALA A 118 -6.77 -0.56 -7.58
C ALA A 118 -8.10 -0.86 -6.86
N GLY A 119 -9.16 -1.15 -7.62
CA GLY A 119 -10.46 -1.56 -7.08
C GLY A 119 -11.44 -0.42 -6.91
N LEU A 120 -12.15 -0.40 -5.80
CA LEU A 120 -13.13 0.62 -5.41
C LEU A 120 -12.65 1.32 -4.13
N PRO A 121 -11.73 2.29 -4.24
CA PRO A 121 -11.23 3.02 -3.07
C PRO A 121 -12.27 3.90 -2.42
N GLU A 122 -13.25 4.37 -3.20
CA GLU A 122 -14.29 5.26 -2.71
C GLU A 122 -15.60 5.10 -3.46
N LYS A 123 -16.69 5.05 -2.69
CA LYS A 123 -18.05 5.14 -3.18
C LYS A 123 -18.90 5.82 -2.12
N LEU A 124 -19.24 7.09 -2.35
CA LEU A 124 -20.09 7.86 -1.46
C LEU A 124 -21.56 7.52 -1.69
N VAL A 125 -22.24 7.11 -0.62
CA VAL A 125 -23.63 6.62 -0.67
C VAL A 125 -24.47 7.35 0.38
N LEU A 126 -25.62 7.89 -0.03
CA LEU A 126 -26.61 8.48 0.86
C LEU A 126 -27.41 7.39 1.61
N PRO A 127 -28.13 7.71 2.69
CA PRO A 127 -28.94 6.77 3.44
C PRO A 127 -30.02 6.05 2.63
N ASP A 128 -30.49 6.67 1.53
CA ASP A 128 -31.48 6.08 0.62
C ASP A 128 -30.85 5.13 -0.43
N GLY A 129 -29.52 4.95 -0.39
CA GLY A 129 -28.77 4.13 -1.33
C GLY A 129 -28.31 4.85 -2.60
N THR A 130 -28.60 6.16 -2.74
CA THR A 130 -28.13 6.95 -3.89
C THR A 130 -26.61 7.07 -3.84
N ILE A 131 -25.94 6.71 -4.94
CA ILE A 131 -24.50 6.91 -5.11
C ILE A 131 -24.27 8.32 -5.63
N VAL A 132 -23.50 9.12 -4.91
CA VAL A 132 -23.22 10.52 -5.28
C VAL A 132 -21.83 10.71 -5.85
N ASN A 133 -20.91 9.81 -5.55
CA ASN A 133 -19.58 9.77 -6.15
C ASN A 133 -18.99 8.36 -6.09
N MET A 134 -18.07 8.06 -7.01
CA MET A 134 -17.38 6.77 -7.03
C MET A 134 -16.07 6.88 -7.79
N ASP A 135 -14.98 6.62 -7.07
CA ASP A 135 -13.66 6.37 -7.65
C ASP A 135 -13.48 4.88 -7.87
N VAL A 136 -13.10 4.49 -9.08
CA VAL A 136 -12.86 3.09 -9.43
C VAL A 136 -11.81 2.98 -10.52
N GLY A 137 -10.86 2.07 -10.33
CA GLY A 137 -9.81 1.90 -11.33
C GLY A 137 -8.47 1.49 -10.73
N ARG A 138 -7.41 1.98 -11.34
CA ARG A 138 -6.05 1.72 -10.90
C ARG A 138 -5.21 2.98 -11.01
N VAL A 139 -4.47 3.27 -9.95
CA VAL A 139 -3.44 4.32 -9.93
C VAL A 139 -2.09 3.71 -9.59
N VAL A 140 -1.02 4.33 -10.08
CA VAL A 140 0.35 4.01 -9.66
C VAL A 140 1.05 5.31 -9.31
N VAL A 141 1.60 5.36 -8.13
CA VAL A 141 2.42 6.47 -7.64
C VAL A 141 3.88 6.05 -7.50
N VAL A 142 4.76 7.01 -7.69
CA VAL A 142 6.19 6.91 -7.38
C VAL A 142 6.48 7.88 -6.26
N SER A 143 7.04 7.37 -5.17
CA SER A 143 7.46 8.15 -4.02
C SER A 143 8.97 8.06 -3.85
N VAL A 144 9.61 9.17 -3.51
CA VAL A 144 11.00 9.19 -3.04
C VAL A 144 10.96 9.41 -1.54
N LEU A 145 11.59 8.50 -0.80
CA LEU A 145 11.61 8.48 0.65
C LEU A 145 13.06 8.53 1.15
N ASP A 146 13.33 9.32 2.19
CA ASP A 146 14.54 9.18 2.99
C ASP A 146 14.28 8.10 4.04
N TYR A 147 15.06 7.02 4.02
CA TYR A 147 14.91 5.91 4.95
C TYR A 147 15.67 6.10 6.27
N ASN A 148 16.17 7.30 6.53
CA ASN A 148 16.81 7.73 7.78
C ASN A 148 17.92 6.77 8.30
N GLY A 149 18.55 6.01 7.38
CA GLY A 149 19.57 5.00 7.70
C GLY A 149 19.03 3.69 8.26
N THR A 150 17.72 3.48 8.26
CA THR A 150 17.03 2.30 8.81
C THR A 150 16.28 1.51 7.73
N PRO A 151 16.97 0.82 6.79
CA PRO A 151 16.38 0.26 5.58
C PRO A 151 15.28 -0.79 5.80
N THR A 152 15.12 -1.31 7.02
CA THR A 152 14.09 -2.30 7.38
C THR A 152 12.97 -1.75 8.24
N ASN A 153 12.97 -0.43 8.52
CA ASN A 153 11.93 0.23 9.31
C ASN A 153 11.27 1.32 8.46
N ALA A 154 10.14 0.99 7.83
CA ALA A 154 9.40 1.95 7.01
C ALA A 154 8.63 3.01 7.83
N ASP A 155 8.47 2.81 9.15
CA ASP A 155 7.70 3.71 10.01
C ASP A 155 8.38 5.06 10.25
N ASP A 156 9.70 5.14 10.07
CA ASP A 156 10.48 6.37 10.22
C ASP A 156 10.88 7.01 8.90
N ASP A 157 10.44 6.44 7.76
CA ASP A 157 10.71 6.99 6.44
C ASP A 157 10.08 8.39 6.27
N THR A 158 10.82 9.28 5.64
CA THR A 158 10.36 10.64 5.36
C THR A 158 10.05 10.81 3.88
N LEU A 159 8.79 11.14 3.54
CA LEU A 159 8.40 11.42 2.15
C LEU A 159 9.04 12.72 1.66
N LEU A 160 9.88 12.62 0.63
CA LEU A 160 10.53 13.78 -0.03
C LEU A 160 9.74 14.25 -1.25
N SER A 161 9.22 13.34 -2.05
CA SER A 161 8.38 13.67 -3.19
C SER A 161 7.46 12.51 -3.58
N GLN A 162 6.34 12.85 -4.24
CA GLN A 162 5.41 11.87 -4.78
C GLN A 162 4.88 12.34 -6.12
N SER A 163 4.69 11.42 -7.05
CA SER A 163 4.09 11.69 -8.36
C SER A 163 3.18 10.55 -8.82
N LEU A 164 2.05 10.91 -9.41
CA LEU A 164 1.17 9.99 -10.13
C LEU A 164 1.82 9.68 -11.50
N VAL A 165 2.06 8.40 -11.78
CA VAL A 165 2.73 7.96 -13.02
C VAL A 165 1.85 7.10 -13.92
N PHE A 166 0.72 6.64 -13.40
CA PHE A 166 -0.27 5.88 -14.16
C PHE A 166 -1.63 6.00 -13.51
N GLU A 167 -2.64 6.18 -14.35
CA GLU A 167 -4.05 6.20 -13.96
C GLU A 167 -4.87 5.49 -15.05
N ALA A 168 -5.88 4.72 -14.62
CA ALA A 168 -6.86 4.07 -15.50
C ALA A 168 -8.16 3.83 -14.74
N GLY A 169 -9.27 4.18 -15.37
CA GLY A 169 -10.61 4.18 -14.79
C GLY A 169 -11.03 5.57 -14.29
N PRO A 170 -12.30 5.77 -13.98
CA PRO A 170 -12.78 7.05 -13.45
C PRO A 170 -12.30 7.27 -12.02
N GLN A 171 -11.68 8.42 -11.77
CA GLN A 171 -11.14 8.85 -10.49
C GLN A 171 -11.56 10.32 -10.21
N PRO A 172 -12.87 10.64 -10.18
CA PRO A 172 -13.33 12.03 -10.11
C PRO A 172 -12.84 12.78 -8.88
N ASP A 173 -12.65 12.11 -7.74
CA ASP A 173 -12.11 12.78 -6.55
C ASP A 173 -10.61 13.03 -6.68
N LEU A 174 -9.84 12.06 -7.18
CA LEU A 174 -8.43 12.25 -7.46
C LEU A 174 -8.21 13.33 -8.53
N ASP A 175 -8.97 13.31 -9.62
CA ASP A 175 -8.92 14.28 -10.72
C ASP A 175 -9.23 15.72 -10.25
N SER A 176 -10.13 15.85 -9.27
CA SER A 176 -10.49 17.14 -8.66
C SER A 176 -9.61 17.53 -7.46
N ASN A 177 -8.55 16.77 -7.16
CA ASN A 177 -7.75 16.92 -5.96
C ASN A 177 -8.62 16.91 -4.68
N PHE A 178 -9.58 15.97 -4.61
CA PHE A 178 -10.57 15.78 -3.55
C PHE A 178 -11.56 16.93 -3.35
N GLU A 179 -11.61 17.89 -4.27
CA GLU A 179 -12.57 18.98 -4.20
C GLU A 179 -14.01 18.49 -4.36
N LEU A 180 -14.25 17.52 -5.26
CA LEU A 180 -15.57 16.92 -5.48
C LEU A 180 -16.06 16.15 -4.25
N PHE A 181 -15.19 15.41 -3.58
CA PHE A 181 -15.50 14.77 -2.31
C PHE A 181 -16.00 15.78 -1.28
N CYS A 182 -15.26 16.89 -1.09
CA CYS A 182 -15.66 17.94 -0.17
C CYS A 182 -16.97 18.62 -0.55
N GLN A 183 -17.19 18.89 -1.83
CA GLN A 183 -18.45 19.46 -2.33
C GLN A 183 -19.64 18.55 -2.01
N ASN A 184 -19.49 17.23 -2.20
CA ASN A 184 -20.52 16.25 -1.86
C ASN A 184 -20.79 16.20 -0.36
N LEU A 185 -19.76 16.16 0.49
CA LEU A 185 -19.95 16.17 1.94
C LEU A 185 -20.70 17.41 2.40
N VAL A 186 -20.28 18.62 1.96
CA VAL A 186 -20.93 19.87 2.35
C VAL A 186 -22.38 19.90 1.86
N ALA A 187 -22.62 19.52 0.60
CA ALA A 187 -23.98 19.59 0.03
C ALA A 187 -25.00 18.69 0.73
N TYR A 188 -24.55 17.51 1.22
CA TYR A 188 -25.47 16.53 1.81
C TYR A 188 -25.52 16.57 3.34
N LEU A 189 -24.49 17.05 4.01
CA LEU A 189 -24.44 17.07 5.46
C LEU A 189 -24.91 18.39 6.10
N THR A 190 -24.86 19.50 5.36
CA THR A 190 -25.42 20.79 5.80
C THR A 190 -26.87 20.92 5.33
#